data_cc1bfd5b79ff65264efb77902fb1beb9
#
_entry.id   cc1bfd5b79ff65264efb77902fb1beb9
#
_cell.length_a   1.000
_cell.length_b   1.000
_cell.length_c   1.000
_cell.angle_alpha   90.00
_cell.angle_beta   90.00
_cell.angle_gamma   90.00
#
_symmetry.space_group_name_H-M   'P 1'
#
loop_
_entity.id
_entity.type
_entity.pdbx_description
1 polymer ?
#
loop_
_entity_poly.entity_id
_entity_poly.type
_entity_poly.pdbx_seq_one_letter_code
_entity_poly.pdbx_strand_id
1 'polypeptide(L)'
;MREIKIATRAGQPDLSCPVKILLSNRHAFVSVVTFLLGCTAPLAQAVDEPTADLSRWTVEQMTGGTVVTNDGALVIEDAAGCTVWLREKLSAPVEITYEITAVAKGGAHDRVSDVNCFWMARDPKSDGAMPATRSGKFSDYDSLFTYYVGMGGNGNSTTRFRRYDGTAARPLLPEHDLSEKKFLLEANHTYHIRLVAHDGVAEYWRDGEKIFSYRDPAPLTAGWFAIRTVRSHLVVRNLRITHPAP
;
A
#
# COMPACT_ATOMS: atom_id res chain seq x y z
N MET A 1 -56.02 26.89 -4.52
CA MET A 1 -55.71 27.49 -3.22
C MET A 1 -55.32 26.40 -2.26
N ARG A 2 -54.03 26.20 -2.02
CA ARG A 2 -53.48 25.47 -0.88
C ARG A 2 -52.10 26.09 -0.59
N GLU A 3 -52.01 26.68 0.59
CA GLU A 3 -50.82 27.35 1.12
C GLU A 3 -49.76 26.30 1.48
N ILE A 4 -48.51 26.59 1.11
CA ILE A 4 -47.34 25.84 1.58
C ILE A 4 -46.67 26.71 2.64
N LYS A 5 -46.69 26.23 3.89
CA LYS A 5 -45.97 26.84 5.01
C LYS A 5 -44.51 26.41 4.94
N ILE A 6 -43.62 27.39 4.84
CA ILE A 6 -42.15 27.20 4.99
C ILE A 6 -41.84 27.30 6.48
N ALA A 7 -41.25 26.27 7.05
CA ALA A 7 -40.75 26.25 8.41
C ALA A 7 -39.28 26.74 8.44
N THR A 8 -39.07 27.88 9.04
CA THR A 8 -37.75 28.42 9.40
C THR A 8 -37.26 27.70 10.66
N ARG A 9 -36.07 27.18 10.62
CA ARG A 9 -35.40 26.61 11.79
C ARG A 9 -34.32 27.57 12.28
N ALA A 10 -34.58 28.15 13.47
CA ALA A 10 -33.65 28.96 14.24
C ALA A 10 -32.57 28.11 14.92
N GLY A 11 -31.43 28.74 15.20
CA GLY A 11 -30.47 28.18 16.14
C GLY A 11 -29.02 28.59 15.91
N GLN A 12 -28.69 29.86 16.05
CA GLN A 12 -27.30 30.27 16.38
C GLN A 12 -27.25 30.65 17.87
N PRO A 13 -26.23 30.24 18.62
CA PRO A 13 -26.03 30.72 19.98
C PRO A 13 -25.33 32.08 19.97
N ASP A 14 -25.98 33.00 20.64
CA ASP A 14 -25.52 34.36 20.94
C ASP A 14 -24.47 34.30 22.09
N LEU A 15 -23.27 34.78 21.80
CA LEU A 15 -22.21 34.98 22.79
C LEU A 15 -22.00 36.46 23.06
N SER A 16 -22.95 37.08 23.76
CA SER A 16 -22.76 38.37 24.35
C SER A 16 -22.50 38.28 25.85
N CYS A 17 -21.25 38.43 26.23
CA CYS A 17 -20.83 38.55 27.62
C CYS A 17 -20.62 40.05 27.93
N PRO A 18 -21.31 40.66 28.88
CA PRO A 18 -21.06 42.06 29.20
C PRO A 18 -19.88 42.19 30.16
N VAL A 19 -18.87 42.91 29.73
CA VAL A 19 -17.76 43.34 30.57
C VAL A 19 -18.18 44.56 31.38
N LYS A 20 -18.29 44.44 32.71
CA LYS A 20 -18.38 45.54 33.65
C LYS A 20 -17.03 46.15 33.89
N ILE A 21 -16.78 47.37 33.44
CA ILE A 21 -15.59 48.13 33.74
C ILE A 21 -15.84 48.92 35.05
N LEU A 22 -15.10 48.55 36.12
CA LEU A 22 -14.98 49.34 37.32
C LEU A 22 -13.80 50.34 37.14
N LEU A 23 -14.10 51.60 37.03
CA LEU A 23 -13.10 52.68 37.07
C LEU A 23 -12.65 52.93 38.53
N SER A 24 -11.45 52.57 38.87
CA SER A 24 -10.77 53.01 40.08
C SER A 24 -9.53 53.79 39.68
N ASN A 25 -9.54 55.09 40.04
CA ASN A 25 -8.46 56.04 39.81
C ASN A 25 -7.27 55.72 40.78
N ARG A 26 -6.18 55.13 40.24
CA ARG A 26 -4.85 55.23 40.81
C ARG A 26 -3.81 55.06 39.70
N HIS A 27 -2.89 56.01 39.60
CA HIS A 27 -1.78 56.01 38.67
C HIS A 27 -0.96 54.71 38.82
N ALA A 28 -0.99 53.82 37.83
CA ALA A 28 -0.10 52.72 37.73
C ALA A 28 0.38 52.58 36.26
N PHE A 29 1.65 52.54 36.09
CA PHE A 29 2.32 52.30 34.81
C PHE A 29 1.79 51.01 34.20
N VAL A 30 1.11 51.12 33.07
CA VAL A 30 0.68 49.96 32.32
C VAL A 30 1.83 49.53 31.40
N SER A 31 2.56 48.52 31.81
CA SER A 31 3.43 47.76 30.89
C SER A 31 2.56 46.91 29.98
N VAL A 32 2.42 47.32 28.74
CA VAL A 32 1.78 46.50 27.70
C VAL A 32 2.73 45.36 27.32
N VAL A 33 2.53 44.20 27.90
CA VAL A 33 3.18 42.97 27.43
C VAL A 33 2.40 42.48 26.23
N THR A 34 2.91 42.75 25.05
CA THR A 34 2.34 42.19 23.79
C THR A 34 2.72 40.72 23.71
N PHE A 35 1.80 39.82 24.05
CA PHE A 35 1.94 38.40 23.78
C PHE A 35 1.78 38.19 22.27
N LEU A 36 2.89 38.07 21.54
CA LEU A 36 2.89 37.52 20.20
C LEU A 36 2.58 36.03 20.32
N LEU A 37 1.31 35.66 20.14
CA LEU A 37 0.95 34.27 19.85
C LEU A 37 1.61 33.91 18.51
N GLY A 38 2.78 33.32 18.57
CA GLY A 38 3.39 32.68 17.42
C GLY A 38 2.53 31.50 16.99
N CYS A 39 1.73 31.69 15.94
CA CYS A 39 1.03 30.60 15.25
C CYS A 39 2.11 29.78 14.53
N THR A 40 2.70 28.80 15.23
CA THR A 40 3.53 27.80 14.58
C THR A 40 2.60 26.86 13.82
N ALA A 41 2.42 27.11 12.51
CA ALA A 41 1.82 26.12 11.65
C ALA A 41 2.64 24.81 11.79
N PRO A 42 2.00 23.64 12.00
CA PRO A 42 2.71 22.38 12.01
C PRO A 42 3.42 22.25 10.65
N LEU A 43 4.74 22.06 10.67
CA LEU A 43 5.48 21.66 9.48
C LEU A 43 4.83 20.36 9.01
N ALA A 44 4.24 20.37 7.82
CA ALA A 44 3.75 19.17 7.19
C ALA A 44 4.95 18.19 7.13
N GLN A 45 4.86 17.09 7.88
CA GLN A 45 5.84 16.01 7.74
C GLN A 45 5.82 15.57 6.28
N ALA A 46 7.00 15.56 5.66
CA ALA A 46 7.13 15.01 4.31
C ALA A 46 6.59 13.58 4.35
N VAL A 47 5.58 13.31 3.53
CA VAL A 47 5.04 11.96 3.42
C VAL A 47 6.13 11.10 2.81
N ASP A 48 6.50 10.02 3.48
CA ASP A 48 7.46 9.05 2.95
C ASP A 48 6.81 8.35 1.74
N GLU A 49 7.34 8.62 0.53
CA GLU A 49 6.84 8.08 -0.74
C GLU A 49 7.87 7.14 -1.36
N PRO A 50 7.94 5.87 -0.92
CA PRO A 50 8.92 4.92 -1.44
C PRO A 50 8.87 4.73 -2.95
N THR A 51 7.70 4.92 -3.58
CA THR A 51 7.52 4.80 -5.03
C THR A 51 8.19 5.91 -5.84
N ALA A 52 8.58 7.00 -5.20
CA ALA A 52 9.28 8.11 -5.83
C ALA A 52 10.81 7.96 -5.85
N ASP A 53 11.36 7.01 -5.10
CA ASP A 53 12.81 6.82 -4.93
C ASP A 53 13.25 5.38 -5.27
N LEU A 54 13.82 5.21 -6.48
CA LEU A 54 14.29 3.89 -6.94
C LEU A 54 15.42 3.32 -6.07
N SER A 55 16.18 4.15 -5.35
CA SER A 55 17.25 3.68 -4.46
C SER A 55 16.73 2.84 -3.29
N ARG A 56 15.46 2.97 -2.95
CA ARG A 56 14.79 2.16 -1.92
C ARG A 56 14.41 0.76 -2.39
N TRP A 57 14.63 0.45 -3.68
CA TRP A 57 14.24 -0.83 -4.28
C TRP A 57 15.44 -1.62 -4.79
N THR A 58 15.33 -2.93 -4.76
CA THR A 58 16.21 -3.85 -5.48
C THR A 58 15.41 -4.48 -6.61
N VAL A 59 15.92 -4.32 -7.82
CA VAL A 59 15.28 -4.82 -9.05
C VAL A 59 15.91 -6.15 -9.44
N GLU A 60 15.08 -7.17 -9.57
CA GLU A 60 15.42 -8.49 -10.12
C GLU A 60 14.59 -8.65 -11.40
N GLN A 61 15.20 -8.37 -12.57
CA GLN A 61 14.51 -8.34 -13.85
C GLN A 61 15.26 -9.12 -14.91
N MET A 62 14.51 -9.95 -15.64
CA MET A 62 15.00 -10.58 -16.87
C MET A 62 15.18 -9.54 -17.97
N THR A 63 16.00 -9.88 -18.97
CA THR A 63 16.32 -8.95 -20.07
C THR A 63 15.06 -8.48 -20.83
N GLY A 64 15.06 -7.21 -21.24
CA GLY A 64 14.07 -6.64 -22.15
C GLY A 64 13.01 -5.76 -21.49
N GLY A 65 13.24 -5.33 -20.25
CA GLY A 65 12.35 -4.40 -19.57
C GLY A 65 13.09 -3.29 -18.84
N THR A 66 12.35 -2.40 -18.19
CA THR A 66 12.87 -1.29 -17.39
C THR A 66 12.08 -1.11 -16.10
N VAL A 67 12.76 -0.65 -15.04
CA VAL A 67 12.13 -0.17 -13.81
C VAL A 67 12.67 1.22 -13.54
N VAL A 68 11.77 2.18 -13.43
CA VAL A 68 12.10 3.58 -13.18
C VAL A 68 11.14 4.20 -12.19
N THR A 69 11.52 5.36 -11.63
CA THR A 69 10.58 6.22 -10.91
C THR A 69 10.24 7.42 -11.79
N ASN A 70 8.96 7.72 -11.92
CA ASN A 70 8.48 8.84 -12.71
C ASN A 70 7.23 9.45 -12.05
N ASP A 71 7.26 10.76 -11.81
CA ASP A 71 6.14 11.50 -11.24
C ASP A 71 5.55 10.84 -9.97
N GLY A 72 6.44 10.51 -9.02
CA GLY A 72 6.05 9.85 -7.75
C GLY A 72 5.62 8.39 -7.88
N ALA A 73 5.67 7.80 -9.07
CA ALA A 73 5.33 6.41 -9.31
C ALA A 73 6.56 5.53 -9.52
N LEU A 74 6.49 4.29 -9.05
CA LEU A 74 7.35 3.21 -9.52
C LEU A 74 6.71 2.60 -10.77
N VAL A 75 7.41 2.69 -11.90
CA VAL A 75 6.96 2.18 -13.20
C VAL A 75 7.78 0.94 -13.55
N ILE A 76 7.11 -0.16 -13.81
CA ILE A 76 7.71 -1.45 -14.16
C ILE A 76 7.24 -1.81 -15.55
N GLU A 77 8.12 -1.75 -16.53
CA GLU A 77 7.89 -2.36 -17.85
C GLU A 77 8.68 -3.66 -17.94
N ASP A 78 8.00 -4.76 -18.16
CA ASP A 78 8.61 -6.08 -18.10
C ASP A 78 8.33 -6.93 -19.34
N ALA A 79 9.38 -7.51 -19.92
CA ALA A 79 9.31 -8.37 -21.08
C ALA A 79 9.23 -9.86 -20.77
N ALA A 80 9.66 -10.29 -19.58
CA ALA A 80 9.82 -11.73 -19.28
C ALA A 80 9.56 -12.13 -17.83
N GLY A 81 9.98 -11.31 -16.87
CA GLY A 81 9.78 -11.54 -15.43
C GLY A 81 10.56 -10.50 -14.62
N CYS A 82 9.86 -9.82 -13.72
CA CYS A 82 10.42 -8.77 -12.87
C CYS A 82 9.86 -8.87 -11.44
N THR A 83 10.74 -8.74 -10.45
CA THR A 83 10.37 -8.54 -9.05
C THR A 83 11.13 -7.35 -8.51
N VAL A 84 10.43 -6.45 -7.86
CA VAL A 84 10.99 -5.22 -7.30
C VAL A 84 10.78 -5.26 -5.78
N TRP A 85 11.87 -5.46 -5.04
CA TRP A 85 11.88 -5.61 -3.57
C TRP A 85 12.09 -4.27 -2.89
N LEU A 86 11.21 -3.92 -1.96
CA LEU A 86 11.49 -2.84 -1.02
C LEU A 86 12.65 -3.29 -0.11
N ARG A 87 13.68 -2.43 0.04
CA ARG A 87 14.88 -2.76 0.83
C ARG A 87 14.63 -2.78 2.33
N GLU A 88 13.56 -2.17 2.78
CA GLU A 88 13.15 -2.15 4.17
C GLU A 88 12.61 -3.51 4.60
N LYS A 89 13.13 -4.03 5.73
CA LYS A 89 12.61 -5.24 6.36
C LYS A 89 11.45 -4.87 7.27
N LEU A 90 10.32 -5.50 7.06
CA LEU A 90 9.10 -5.27 7.81
C LEU A 90 8.95 -6.25 8.96
N SER A 91 8.24 -5.83 10.02
CA SER A 91 7.89 -6.68 11.17
C SER A 91 6.40 -6.61 11.44
N ALA A 92 5.78 -7.73 11.74
CA ALA A 92 4.39 -7.78 12.18
C ALA A 92 4.24 -7.19 13.62
N PRO A 93 3.11 -6.53 13.96
CA PRO A 93 2.00 -6.26 13.06
C PRO A 93 2.34 -5.23 11.99
N VAL A 94 1.90 -5.46 10.76
CA VAL A 94 2.14 -4.55 9.64
C VAL A 94 0.96 -4.53 8.69
N GLU A 95 0.70 -3.33 8.17
CA GLU A 95 -0.21 -3.09 7.06
C GLU A 95 0.54 -2.34 5.95
N ILE A 96 0.39 -2.80 4.71
CA ILE A 96 1.00 -2.21 3.51
C ILE A 96 -0.14 -1.82 2.59
N THR A 97 -0.22 -0.54 2.22
CA THR A 97 -1.21 -0.05 1.26
C THR A 97 -0.53 0.56 0.06
N TYR A 98 -1.07 0.37 -1.12
CA TYR A 98 -0.58 0.97 -2.36
C TYR A 98 -1.66 0.97 -3.44
N GLU A 99 -1.44 1.79 -4.45
CA GLU A 99 -2.22 1.79 -5.68
C GLU A 99 -1.43 1.13 -6.79
N ILE A 100 -2.11 0.35 -7.65
CA ILE A 100 -1.46 -0.35 -8.75
C ILE A 100 -2.37 -0.43 -9.97
N THR A 101 -1.79 -0.16 -11.14
CA THR A 101 -2.48 -0.18 -12.43
C THR A 101 -1.73 -1.08 -13.41
N ALA A 102 -2.44 -2.02 -14.06
CA ALA A 102 -1.94 -2.70 -15.24
C ALA A 102 -2.29 -1.86 -16.47
N VAL A 103 -1.26 -1.33 -17.12
CA VAL A 103 -1.42 -0.44 -18.28
C VAL A 103 -1.70 -1.25 -19.53
N ALA A 104 -2.70 -0.79 -20.32
CA ALA A 104 -3.04 -1.35 -21.63
C ALA A 104 -3.45 -0.20 -22.57
N LYS A 105 -2.45 0.48 -23.13
CA LYS A 105 -2.61 1.63 -24.01
C LYS A 105 -1.92 1.43 -25.36
N GLY A 106 -1.48 0.20 -25.65
CA GLY A 106 -0.82 -0.18 -26.89
C GLY A 106 0.70 -0.09 -26.87
N GLY A 107 1.32 0.03 -25.67
CA GLY A 107 2.76 -0.08 -25.49
C GLY A 107 3.27 -1.52 -25.68
N ALA A 108 4.57 -1.67 -25.88
CA ALA A 108 5.21 -2.97 -26.19
C ALA A 108 5.02 -4.01 -25.07
N HIS A 109 4.94 -3.57 -23.83
CA HIS A 109 4.76 -4.43 -22.65
C HIS A 109 3.39 -4.27 -21.98
N ASP A 110 2.47 -3.59 -22.66
CA ASP A 110 1.11 -3.39 -22.13
C ASP A 110 0.33 -4.71 -22.17
N ARG A 111 0.07 -5.24 -20.98
CA ARG A 111 -0.67 -6.49 -20.81
C ARG A 111 -1.43 -6.48 -19.52
N VAL A 112 -2.70 -6.86 -19.54
CA VAL A 112 -3.56 -6.97 -18.36
C VAL A 112 -3.37 -8.35 -17.74
N SER A 113 -2.30 -8.52 -16.97
CA SER A 113 -1.98 -9.78 -16.29
C SER A 113 -0.89 -9.57 -15.23
N ASP A 114 -0.80 -10.52 -14.28
CA ASP A 114 0.33 -10.68 -13.37
C ASP A 114 0.65 -9.44 -12.52
N VAL A 115 -0.37 -8.88 -11.87
CA VAL A 115 -0.22 -7.89 -10.81
C VAL A 115 -0.03 -8.63 -9.49
N ASN A 116 1.20 -9.01 -9.22
CA ASN A 116 1.52 -9.92 -8.13
C ASN A 116 2.27 -9.22 -7.00
N CYS A 117 2.16 -9.72 -5.78
CA CYS A 117 2.94 -9.24 -4.65
C CYS A 117 3.42 -10.37 -3.74
N PHE A 118 4.55 -10.11 -3.08
CA PHE A 118 5.05 -10.87 -1.94
C PHE A 118 5.03 -9.97 -0.71
N TRP A 119 4.68 -10.51 0.46
CA TRP A 119 4.90 -9.81 1.72
C TRP A 119 5.32 -10.77 2.82
N MET A 120 6.00 -10.25 3.82
CA MET A 120 6.66 -11.01 4.87
C MET A 120 7.59 -12.09 4.30
N ALA A 121 8.17 -11.81 3.11
CA ALA A 121 9.06 -12.75 2.43
C ALA A 121 10.36 -12.95 3.19
N ARG A 122 10.78 -14.20 3.34
CA ARG A 122 12.03 -14.60 3.97
C ARG A 122 12.74 -15.62 3.11
N ASP A 123 14.02 -15.39 2.84
CA ASP A 123 14.88 -16.38 2.20
C ASP A 123 15.60 -17.20 3.26
N PRO A 124 15.39 -18.52 3.36
CA PRO A 124 16.08 -19.37 4.33
C PRO A 124 17.60 -19.42 4.12
N LYS A 125 18.09 -18.97 2.94
CA LYS A 125 19.51 -18.98 2.58
C LYS A 125 20.25 -17.68 2.94
N SER A 126 19.57 -16.67 3.43
CA SER A 126 20.16 -15.32 3.60
C SER A 126 20.20 -14.78 5.03
N ASP A 127 20.04 -15.62 6.07
CA ASP A 127 20.18 -15.28 7.50
C ASP A 127 19.66 -13.88 7.90
N GLY A 128 18.50 -13.50 7.37
CA GLY A 128 17.89 -12.20 7.68
C GLY A 128 18.45 -10.99 6.94
N ALA A 129 19.38 -11.18 6.00
CA ALA A 129 19.75 -10.15 5.04
C ALA A 129 18.68 -10.00 3.95
N MET A 130 18.79 -8.95 3.13
CA MET A 130 18.01 -8.81 1.91
C MET A 130 18.13 -10.10 1.09
N PRO A 131 17.04 -10.62 0.49
CA PRO A 131 17.13 -11.80 -0.37
C PRO A 131 18.26 -11.66 -1.40
N ALA A 132 18.99 -12.76 -1.66
CA ALA A 132 20.05 -12.76 -2.66
C ALA A 132 19.46 -12.34 -4.01
N THR A 133 20.21 -11.54 -4.78
CA THR A 133 19.78 -11.11 -6.11
C THR A 133 19.45 -12.32 -6.99
N ARG A 134 18.24 -12.33 -7.55
CA ARG A 134 17.72 -13.37 -8.43
C ARG A 134 17.60 -12.85 -9.86
N SER A 135 17.41 -13.76 -10.80
CA SER A 135 17.32 -13.39 -12.22
C SER A 135 16.02 -12.66 -12.63
N GLY A 136 14.97 -12.72 -11.80
CA GLY A 136 13.61 -12.31 -12.15
C GLY A 136 12.74 -13.47 -12.64
N LYS A 137 13.31 -14.66 -12.88
CA LYS A 137 12.55 -15.85 -13.25
C LYS A 137 11.69 -16.32 -12.09
N PHE A 138 10.43 -16.69 -12.35
CA PHE A 138 9.47 -16.99 -11.29
C PHE A 138 9.89 -18.17 -10.38
N SER A 139 10.53 -19.19 -10.94
CA SER A 139 11.02 -20.34 -10.16
C SER A 139 12.13 -20.01 -9.16
N ASP A 140 12.81 -18.88 -9.31
CA ASP A 140 13.86 -18.47 -8.38
C ASP A 140 13.33 -18.11 -6.99
N TYR A 141 12.02 -17.91 -6.89
CA TYR A 141 11.32 -17.54 -5.65
C TYR A 141 10.71 -18.76 -4.93
N ASP A 142 10.82 -19.95 -5.46
CA ASP A 142 10.20 -21.18 -4.92
C ASP A 142 10.69 -21.51 -3.50
N SER A 143 11.95 -21.19 -3.19
CA SER A 143 12.54 -21.43 -1.87
C SER A 143 12.15 -20.42 -0.79
N LEU A 144 11.36 -19.41 -1.11
CA LEU A 144 10.96 -18.42 -0.12
C LEU A 144 9.90 -18.97 0.85
N PHE A 145 9.93 -18.45 2.07
CA PHE A 145 8.77 -18.41 2.96
C PHE A 145 8.10 -17.05 2.78
N THR A 146 6.88 -17.02 2.31
CA THR A 146 6.20 -15.74 2.04
C THR A 146 4.70 -15.92 1.91
N TYR A 147 3.95 -14.87 2.14
CA TYR A 147 2.62 -14.74 1.60
C TYR A 147 2.73 -14.16 0.18
N TYR A 148 1.95 -14.69 -0.73
CA TYR A 148 1.96 -14.31 -2.13
C TYR A 148 0.53 -14.20 -2.67
N VAL A 149 0.26 -13.13 -3.39
CA VAL A 149 -0.93 -13.04 -4.24
C VAL A 149 -0.51 -12.83 -5.68
N GLY A 150 -1.06 -13.69 -6.56
CA GLY A 150 -0.99 -13.51 -8.00
C GLY A 150 -2.35 -13.06 -8.50
N MET A 151 -2.56 -11.75 -8.66
CA MET A 151 -3.79 -11.17 -9.21
C MET A 151 -3.70 -11.11 -10.73
N GLY A 152 -4.71 -11.68 -11.41
CA GLY A 152 -4.73 -11.78 -12.88
C GLY A 152 -3.64 -12.68 -13.45
N GLY A 153 -3.21 -13.69 -12.71
CA GLY A 153 -2.24 -14.68 -13.19
C GLY A 153 -2.75 -15.52 -14.35
N ASN A 154 -1.84 -16.27 -15.00
CA ASN A 154 -2.15 -17.15 -16.13
C ASN A 154 -2.85 -16.42 -17.29
N GLY A 155 -2.38 -15.23 -17.67
CA GLY A 155 -3.01 -14.46 -18.73
C GLY A 155 -4.35 -13.85 -18.31
N ASN A 156 -4.45 -13.40 -17.07
CA ASN A 156 -5.65 -12.82 -16.47
C ASN A 156 -6.82 -13.81 -16.37
N SER A 157 -6.53 -15.04 -15.98
CA SER A 157 -7.57 -16.06 -15.80
C SER A 157 -7.76 -16.50 -14.34
N THR A 158 -6.84 -16.11 -13.43
CA THR A 158 -6.92 -16.51 -12.02
C THR A 158 -6.40 -15.40 -11.09
N THR A 159 -6.94 -15.37 -9.86
CA THR A 159 -6.39 -14.63 -8.73
C THR A 159 -6.20 -15.59 -7.57
N ARG A 160 -4.95 -15.72 -7.09
CA ARG A 160 -4.55 -16.79 -6.15
C ARG A 160 -3.80 -16.23 -4.98
N PHE A 161 -4.14 -16.70 -3.77
CA PHE A 161 -3.32 -16.55 -2.59
C PHE A 161 -2.54 -17.84 -2.32
N ARG A 162 -1.26 -17.71 -1.95
CA ARG A 162 -0.41 -18.83 -1.55
C ARG A 162 0.42 -18.49 -0.32
N ARG A 163 0.56 -19.45 0.57
CA ARG A 163 1.54 -19.42 1.63
C ARG A 163 2.71 -20.31 1.17
N TYR A 164 3.81 -19.68 0.74
CA TYR A 164 5.02 -20.42 0.35
C TYR A 164 5.73 -21.00 1.57
N ASP A 165 6.16 -22.22 1.47
CA ASP A 165 6.76 -23.03 2.53
C ASP A 165 8.22 -23.40 2.29
N GLY A 166 8.88 -22.70 1.36
CA GLY A 166 10.28 -22.98 0.98
C GLY A 166 10.45 -24.08 -0.06
N THR A 167 9.33 -24.60 -0.61
CA THR A 167 9.35 -25.68 -1.62
C THR A 167 8.75 -25.22 -2.96
N ALA A 168 9.10 -25.90 -4.04
CA ALA A 168 8.54 -25.65 -5.37
C ALA A 168 7.04 -26.04 -5.50
N ALA A 169 6.47 -26.69 -4.51
CA ALA A 169 5.05 -27.05 -4.49
C ALA A 169 4.14 -25.83 -4.46
N ARG A 170 4.59 -24.73 -3.80
CA ARG A 170 3.82 -23.46 -3.70
C ARG A 170 2.37 -23.73 -3.31
N PRO A 171 2.08 -24.21 -2.09
CA PRO A 171 0.76 -24.69 -1.69
C PRO A 171 -0.36 -23.73 -2.05
N LEU A 172 -1.49 -24.29 -2.53
CA LEU A 172 -2.69 -23.56 -2.92
C LEU A 172 -3.90 -24.30 -2.35
N LEU A 173 -4.68 -23.58 -1.53
CA LEU A 173 -5.95 -24.09 -1.05
C LEU A 173 -7.04 -23.84 -2.08
N PRO A 174 -8.06 -24.70 -2.20
CA PRO A 174 -9.16 -24.53 -3.17
C PRO A 174 -9.85 -23.17 -3.05
N GLU A 175 -10.12 -22.70 -1.83
CA GLU A 175 -10.75 -21.42 -1.54
C GLU A 175 -9.87 -20.20 -1.89
N HIS A 176 -8.60 -20.45 -2.17
CA HIS A 176 -7.62 -19.43 -2.58
C HIS A 176 -7.34 -19.43 -4.09
N ASP A 177 -8.10 -20.19 -4.89
CA ASP A 177 -7.99 -20.23 -6.35
C ASP A 177 -9.25 -19.65 -7.01
N LEU A 178 -9.24 -18.34 -7.25
CA LEU A 178 -10.38 -17.60 -7.76
C LEU A 178 -10.24 -17.38 -9.27
N SER A 179 -11.32 -17.66 -10.03
CA SER A 179 -11.37 -17.50 -11.50
C SER A 179 -12.59 -16.73 -12.01
N GLU A 180 -13.52 -16.35 -11.12
CA GLU A 180 -14.66 -15.53 -11.51
C GLU A 180 -14.21 -14.15 -12.01
N LYS A 181 -14.91 -13.60 -13.00
CA LYS A 181 -14.57 -12.31 -13.64
C LYS A 181 -14.35 -11.16 -12.65
N LYS A 182 -15.13 -11.10 -11.57
CA LYS A 182 -14.99 -10.06 -10.53
C LYS A 182 -13.63 -10.05 -9.81
N PHE A 183 -12.89 -11.17 -9.86
CA PHE A 183 -11.56 -11.30 -9.26
C PHE A 183 -10.43 -11.04 -10.26
N LEU A 184 -10.73 -10.90 -11.55
CA LEU A 184 -9.74 -10.67 -12.60
C LEU A 184 -9.43 -9.18 -12.76
N LEU A 185 -8.38 -8.88 -13.50
CA LEU A 185 -7.93 -7.51 -13.75
C LEU A 185 -8.76 -6.83 -14.85
N GLU A 186 -8.98 -5.54 -14.69
CA GLU A 186 -9.46 -4.64 -15.72
C GLU A 186 -8.33 -3.75 -16.24
N ALA A 187 -8.34 -3.51 -17.55
CA ALA A 187 -7.32 -2.69 -18.21
C ALA A 187 -7.37 -1.23 -17.70
N ASN A 188 -6.22 -0.67 -17.37
CA ASN A 188 -6.09 0.73 -16.93
C ASN A 188 -6.90 1.09 -15.68
N HIS A 189 -7.46 0.10 -14.96
CA HIS A 189 -8.07 0.32 -13.67
C HIS A 189 -6.99 0.42 -12.60
N THR A 190 -7.11 1.40 -11.72
CA THR A 190 -6.22 1.55 -10.56
C THR A 190 -6.84 0.86 -9.36
N TYR A 191 -6.20 -0.19 -8.89
CA TYR A 191 -6.61 -0.94 -7.71
C TYR A 191 -5.96 -0.37 -6.45
N HIS A 192 -6.75 -0.22 -5.39
CA HIS A 192 -6.26 0.07 -4.04
C HIS A 192 -6.03 -1.24 -3.30
N ILE A 193 -4.78 -1.57 -3.05
CA ILE A 193 -4.38 -2.81 -2.38
C ILE A 193 -4.04 -2.52 -0.92
N ARG A 194 -4.46 -3.44 -0.04
CA ARG A 194 -4.05 -3.46 1.36
C ARG A 194 -3.67 -4.89 1.75
N LEU A 195 -2.44 -5.05 2.23
CA LEU A 195 -1.89 -6.29 2.76
C LEU A 195 -1.78 -6.17 4.28
N VAL A 196 -2.13 -7.22 4.99
CA VAL A 196 -2.05 -7.28 6.45
C VAL A 196 -1.25 -8.51 6.87
N ALA A 197 -0.41 -8.35 7.89
CA ALA A 197 0.13 -9.46 8.67
C ALA A 197 0.00 -9.09 10.15
N HIS A 198 -0.99 -9.65 10.84
CA HIS A 198 -1.34 -9.31 12.22
C HIS A 198 -1.98 -10.51 12.92
N ASP A 199 -1.63 -10.77 14.19
CA ASP A 199 -2.20 -11.80 15.04
C ASP A 199 -2.29 -13.20 14.41
N GLY A 200 -1.26 -13.56 13.63
CA GLY A 200 -1.22 -14.83 12.91
C GLY A 200 -2.15 -14.91 11.72
N VAL A 201 -2.69 -13.78 11.26
CA VAL A 201 -3.54 -13.69 10.08
C VAL A 201 -2.84 -12.89 8.98
N ALA A 202 -2.85 -13.43 7.76
CA ALA A 202 -2.46 -12.75 6.55
C ALA A 202 -3.71 -12.42 5.74
N GLU A 203 -3.88 -11.15 5.35
CA GLU A 203 -5.02 -10.71 4.55
C GLU A 203 -4.59 -9.95 3.29
N TYR A 204 -5.37 -10.12 2.24
CA TYR A 204 -5.27 -9.36 1.00
C TYR A 204 -6.63 -8.70 0.70
N TRP A 205 -6.61 -7.38 0.60
CA TRP A 205 -7.77 -6.56 0.30
C TRP A 205 -7.55 -5.83 -1.02
N ARG A 206 -8.62 -5.65 -1.77
CA ARG A 206 -8.65 -4.92 -3.03
C ARG A 206 -9.89 -4.03 -3.07
N ASP A 207 -9.70 -2.74 -3.29
CA ASP A 207 -10.77 -1.73 -3.37
C ASP A 207 -11.75 -1.77 -2.18
N GLY A 208 -11.20 -2.00 -0.97
CA GLY A 208 -11.97 -2.10 0.27
C GLY A 208 -12.65 -3.45 0.51
N GLU A 209 -12.61 -4.39 -0.43
CA GLU A 209 -13.11 -5.76 -0.27
C GLU A 209 -11.99 -6.71 0.18
N LYS A 210 -12.25 -7.52 1.20
CA LYS A 210 -11.33 -8.57 1.64
C LYS A 210 -11.46 -9.77 0.70
N ILE A 211 -10.44 -9.97 -0.16
CA ILE A 211 -10.41 -11.05 -1.14
C ILE A 211 -9.90 -12.34 -0.51
N PHE A 212 -8.85 -12.25 0.31
CA PHE A 212 -8.27 -13.41 1.01
C PHE A 212 -8.03 -13.12 2.48
N SER A 213 -8.21 -14.16 3.30
CA SER A 213 -7.83 -14.18 4.70
C SER A 213 -7.29 -15.57 5.05
N TYR A 214 -6.09 -15.64 5.59
CA TYR A 214 -5.44 -16.90 5.94
C TYR A 214 -4.90 -16.83 7.38
N ARG A 215 -5.41 -17.73 8.24
CA ARG A 215 -4.84 -17.93 9.57
C ARG A 215 -3.68 -18.90 9.45
N ASP A 216 -2.46 -18.36 9.60
CA ASP A 216 -1.23 -19.15 9.48
C ASP A 216 -0.92 -19.83 10.82
N PRO A 217 -0.83 -21.19 10.88
CA PRO A 217 -0.42 -21.90 12.09
C PRO A 217 1.06 -21.65 12.46
N ALA A 218 1.87 -21.14 11.51
CA ALA A 218 3.28 -20.79 11.71
C ALA A 218 3.54 -19.41 11.07
N PRO A 219 3.05 -18.30 11.67
CA PRO A 219 2.98 -17.00 11.03
C PRO A 219 4.37 -16.43 10.74
N LEU A 220 4.47 -15.74 9.61
CA LEU A 220 5.64 -14.98 9.23
C LEU A 220 5.61 -13.63 9.94
N THR A 221 6.50 -13.44 10.90
CA THR A 221 6.53 -12.26 11.77
C THR A 221 7.48 -11.17 11.31
N ALA A 222 8.36 -11.46 10.34
CA ALA A 222 9.25 -10.47 9.72
C ALA A 222 9.63 -10.90 8.31
N GLY A 223 9.86 -9.93 7.42
CA GLY A 223 10.25 -10.21 6.04
C GLY A 223 10.18 -8.97 5.15
N TRP A 224 10.30 -9.18 3.86
CA TRP A 224 10.32 -8.12 2.85
C TRP A 224 9.03 -8.10 2.03
N PHE A 225 8.76 -6.92 1.46
CA PHE A 225 7.68 -6.69 0.51
C PHE A 225 8.24 -6.56 -0.91
N ALA A 226 7.51 -7.08 -1.90
CA ALA A 226 7.81 -6.87 -3.31
C ALA A 226 6.56 -6.81 -4.18
N ILE A 227 6.69 -6.06 -5.26
CA ILE A 227 5.80 -6.12 -6.43
C ILE A 227 6.44 -7.02 -7.47
N ARG A 228 5.62 -7.84 -8.11
CA ARG A 228 6.09 -8.75 -9.17
C ARG A 228 5.16 -8.76 -10.36
N THR A 229 5.76 -8.90 -11.55
CA THR A 229 5.00 -9.11 -12.78
C THR A 229 5.71 -10.08 -13.73
N VAL A 230 4.99 -10.47 -14.78
CA VAL A 230 5.51 -11.22 -15.93
C VAL A 230 4.92 -10.62 -17.19
N ARG A 231 5.75 -9.98 -17.99
CA ARG A 231 5.39 -9.38 -19.29
C ARG A 231 4.22 -8.38 -19.20
N SER A 232 4.28 -7.46 -18.24
CA SER A 232 3.25 -6.43 -18.08
C SER A 232 3.89 -5.09 -17.77
N HIS A 233 3.14 -4.03 -18.04
CA HIS A 233 3.47 -2.66 -17.68
C HIS A 233 2.62 -2.29 -16.45
N LEU A 234 3.29 -2.06 -15.32
CA LEU A 234 2.66 -1.70 -14.06
C LEU A 234 3.07 -0.30 -13.61
N VAL A 235 2.12 0.43 -13.06
CA VAL A 235 2.36 1.72 -12.38
C VAL A 235 1.93 1.56 -10.94
N VAL A 236 2.85 1.80 -9.98
CA VAL A 236 2.62 1.70 -8.53
C VAL A 236 2.77 3.08 -7.91
N ARG A 237 1.81 3.48 -7.07
CA ARG A 237 1.79 4.78 -6.38
C ARG A 237 1.36 4.64 -4.93
N ASN A 238 1.54 5.69 -4.16
CA ASN A 238 0.95 5.86 -2.83
C ASN A 238 1.25 4.71 -1.86
N LEU A 239 2.47 4.12 -1.96
CA LEU A 239 2.88 3.06 -1.04
C LEU A 239 3.05 3.62 0.36
N ARG A 240 2.34 3.03 1.32
CA ARG A 240 2.44 3.34 2.75
C ARG A 240 2.60 2.06 3.53
N ILE A 241 3.43 2.13 4.56
CA ILE A 241 3.64 1.04 5.51
C ILE A 241 3.29 1.59 6.89
N THR A 242 2.42 0.90 7.59
CA THR A 242 2.03 1.24 8.95
C THR A 242 2.18 0.04 9.87
N HIS A 243 2.52 0.32 11.12
CA HIS A 243 2.61 -0.69 12.18
C HIS A 243 1.50 -0.42 13.19
N PRO A 244 0.35 -1.11 13.08
CA PRO A 244 -0.73 -1.01 14.06
C PRO A 244 -0.21 -1.32 15.46
N ALA A 245 -0.83 -0.74 16.48
CA ALA A 245 -0.56 -1.14 17.86
C ALA A 245 -0.89 -2.64 18.03
N PRO A 246 -0.11 -3.37 18.83
CA PRO A 246 -0.36 -4.78 19.11
C PRO A 246 -1.66 -4.99 19.90
#